data_b62b393de1fc046332af7315b639f296
#
_entry.id   b62b393de1fc046332af7315b639f296
#
_cell.length_a   1.000
_cell.length_b   1.000
_cell.length_c   1.000
_cell.angle_alpha   90.00
_cell.angle_beta   90.00
_cell.angle_gamma   90.00
#
_symmetry.space_group_name_H-M   'P 1'
#
loop_
_entity.id
_entity.type
_entity.pdbx_description
1 polymer ?
#
loop_
_entity_poly.entity_id
_entity_poly.type
_entity_poly.pdbx_seq_one_letter_code
_entity_poly.pdbx_strand_id
1 'polypeptide(L)'
;GSHAVQSNWSFYTMYRFNWDEQMVGISLGIIGLLVGLVQGVLIRWINPKIGNVKSIYIGLLLYTIGMFLFAFATESWMIFLFLIPYCLGGIAGPALQAVVSENVKPSEQGEIQGVLASLMSASAIIGPPMMAYVFYFFTHEDAPFKFPGAPFVLGGTLMLVSTVLAYRTLRKNHRK
;
A
#
# COMPACT_ATOMS: atom_id res chain seq x y z
N GLY A 1 -5.60 1.67 1.13
CA GLY A 1 -4.44 2.46 0.65
C GLY A 1 -3.86 1.95 -0.66
N SER A 2 -3.49 0.67 -0.77
CA SER A 2 -2.84 0.12 -1.99
C SER A 2 -3.72 0.19 -3.24
N HIS A 3 -5.02 -0.12 -3.13
CA HIS A 3 -5.95 -0.04 -4.28
C HIS A 3 -6.12 1.39 -4.82
N ALA A 4 -6.13 2.39 -3.94
CA ALA A 4 -6.22 3.79 -4.34
C ALA A 4 -4.99 4.24 -5.14
N VAL A 5 -3.82 3.70 -4.83
CA VAL A 5 -2.58 3.95 -5.57
C VAL A 5 -2.62 3.32 -6.94
N GLN A 6 -3.06 2.06 -7.04
CA GLN A 6 -3.17 1.36 -8.32
C GLN A 6 -4.11 2.08 -9.29
N SER A 7 -5.23 2.65 -8.80
CA SER A 7 -6.15 3.41 -9.66
C SER A 7 -5.54 4.69 -10.21
N ASN A 8 -4.61 5.31 -9.51
CA ASN A 8 -3.94 6.55 -9.96
C ASN A 8 -2.60 6.29 -10.66
N TRP A 9 -2.15 5.04 -10.71
CA TRP A 9 -0.85 4.65 -11.26
C TRP A 9 -0.68 5.07 -12.71
N SER A 10 -1.67 4.72 -13.55
CA SER A 10 -1.65 5.03 -14.98
C SER A 10 -1.57 6.54 -15.22
N PHE A 11 -2.42 7.32 -14.57
CA PHE A 11 -2.43 8.78 -14.71
C PHE A 11 -1.09 9.39 -14.28
N TYR A 12 -0.54 8.95 -13.17
CA TYR A 12 0.73 9.44 -12.66
C TYR A 12 1.89 9.12 -13.61
N THR A 13 2.01 7.87 -14.04
CA THR A 13 3.14 7.44 -14.87
C THR A 13 3.09 8.01 -16.29
N MET A 14 1.90 8.10 -16.88
CA MET A 14 1.70 8.76 -18.17
C MET A 14 2.01 10.26 -18.07
N TYR A 15 1.52 10.95 -17.06
CA TYR A 15 1.74 12.39 -16.89
C TYR A 15 3.20 12.74 -16.54
N ARG A 16 3.82 11.96 -15.64
CA ARG A 16 5.15 12.28 -15.10
C ARG A 16 6.29 11.84 -16.00
N PHE A 17 6.15 10.65 -16.63
CA PHE A 17 7.22 9.99 -17.38
C PHE A 17 6.90 9.82 -18.87
N ASN A 18 5.75 10.32 -19.33
CA ASN A 18 5.25 10.15 -20.70
C ASN A 18 5.19 8.66 -21.12
N TRP A 19 4.82 7.78 -20.19
CA TRP A 19 4.66 6.37 -20.51
C TRP A 19 3.46 6.15 -21.42
N ASP A 20 3.62 5.24 -22.35
CA ASP A 20 2.53 4.72 -23.15
C ASP A 20 1.74 3.63 -22.40
N GLU A 21 0.62 3.20 -22.94
CA GLU A 21 -0.24 2.17 -22.36
C GLU A 21 0.51 0.85 -22.19
N GLN A 22 1.43 0.53 -23.11
CA GLN A 22 2.23 -0.69 -23.07
C GLN A 22 3.18 -0.67 -21.86
N MET A 23 3.87 0.43 -21.63
CA MET A 23 4.80 0.57 -20.50
C MET A 23 4.05 0.54 -19.16
N VAL A 24 2.87 1.17 -19.09
CA VAL A 24 1.98 1.07 -17.92
C VAL A 24 1.58 -0.38 -17.68
N GLY A 25 1.16 -1.11 -18.73
CA GLY A 25 0.81 -2.52 -18.64
C GLY A 25 1.96 -3.40 -18.14
N ILE A 26 3.18 -3.20 -18.67
CA ILE A 26 4.39 -3.90 -18.22
C ILE A 26 4.65 -3.63 -16.73
N SER A 27 4.57 -2.37 -16.30
CA SER A 27 4.80 -2.00 -14.90
C SER A 27 3.80 -2.65 -13.96
N LEU A 28 2.52 -2.69 -14.32
CA LEU A 28 1.48 -3.37 -13.56
C LEU A 28 1.69 -4.90 -13.51
N GLY A 29 2.15 -5.48 -14.62
CA GLY A 29 2.55 -6.89 -14.67
C GLY A 29 3.69 -7.20 -13.72
N ILE A 30 4.73 -6.35 -13.69
CA ILE A 30 5.86 -6.47 -12.75
C ILE A 30 5.38 -6.34 -11.30
N ILE A 31 4.50 -5.36 -11.00
CA ILE A 31 3.89 -5.22 -9.68
C ILE A 31 3.17 -6.50 -9.27
N GLY A 32 2.31 -7.03 -10.15
CA GLY A 32 1.57 -8.26 -9.90
C GLY A 32 2.47 -9.45 -9.61
N LEU A 33 3.54 -9.62 -10.41
CA LEU A 33 4.53 -10.68 -10.24
C LEU A 33 5.30 -10.53 -8.91
N LEU A 34 5.79 -9.34 -8.60
CA LEU A 34 6.50 -9.07 -7.35
C LEU A 34 5.61 -9.28 -6.12
N VAL A 35 4.38 -8.77 -6.14
CA VAL A 35 3.41 -8.98 -5.06
C VAL A 35 3.08 -10.47 -4.91
N GLY A 36 2.88 -11.19 -6.02
CA GLY A 36 2.66 -12.63 -6.03
C GLY A 36 3.82 -13.41 -5.41
N LEU A 37 5.06 -13.06 -5.76
CA LEU A 37 6.27 -13.66 -5.17
C LEU A 37 6.38 -13.36 -3.67
N VAL A 38 6.14 -12.11 -3.26
CA VAL A 38 6.20 -11.69 -1.86
C VAL A 38 5.14 -12.42 -1.04
N GLN A 39 3.89 -12.43 -1.48
CA GLN A 39 2.79 -13.04 -0.74
C GLN A 39 2.72 -14.57 -0.87
N GLY A 40 3.13 -15.13 -2.00
CA GLY A 40 3.11 -16.58 -2.24
C GLY A 40 4.30 -17.32 -1.65
N VAL A 41 5.49 -16.73 -1.76
CA VAL A 41 6.75 -17.38 -1.38
C VAL A 41 7.39 -16.74 -0.16
N LEU A 42 7.68 -15.44 -0.25
CA LEU A 42 8.52 -14.77 0.74
C LEU A 42 7.88 -14.73 2.13
N ILE A 43 6.57 -14.55 2.20
CA ILE A 43 5.84 -14.52 3.47
C ILE A 43 5.95 -15.84 4.24
N ARG A 44 5.98 -16.98 3.54
CA ARG A 44 6.11 -18.30 4.16
C ARG A 44 7.47 -18.49 4.84
N TRP A 45 8.50 -17.76 4.40
CA TRP A 45 9.84 -17.82 4.94
C TRP A 45 10.08 -16.75 6.02
N ILE A 46 9.48 -15.59 5.86
CA ILE A 46 9.67 -14.45 6.75
C ILE A 46 8.81 -14.57 8.01
N ASN A 47 7.50 -14.82 7.86
CA ASN A 47 6.57 -14.85 9.00
C ASN A 47 6.96 -15.84 10.12
N PRO A 48 7.39 -17.09 9.83
CA PRO A 48 7.81 -18.01 10.89
C PRO A 48 9.05 -17.54 11.66
N LYS A 49 9.92 -16.73 11.00
CA LYS A 49 11.18 -16.26 11.62
C LYS A 49 11.01 -15.00 12.46
N ILE A 50 10.19 -14.06 12.01
CA ILE A 50 10.05 -12.77 12.69
C ILE A 50 8.71 -12.58 13.39
N GLY A 51 7.73 -13.43 13.11
CA GLY A 51 6.38 -13.38 13.68
C GLY A 51 5.46 -12.36 13.01
N ASN A 52 4.14 -12.59 13.11
CA ASN A 52 3.11 -11.81 12.43
C ASN A 52 3.15 -10.33 12.81
N VAL A 53 3.30 -10.01 14.10
CA VAL A 53 3.28 -8.61 14.59
C VAL A 53 4.45 -7.79 14.05
N LYS A 54 5.66 -8.35 14.02
CA LYS A 54 6.82 -7.67 13.44
C LYS A 54 6.68 -7.52 11.92
N SER A 55 6.12 -8.54 11.25
CA SER A 55 5.83 -8.47 9.81
C SER A 55 4.85 -7.35 9.47
N ILE A 56 3.85 -7.07 10.31
CA ILE A 56 2.95 -5.93 10.14
C ILE A 56 3.74 -4.62 10.18
N TYR A 57 4.59 -4.41 11.19
CA TYR A 57 5.34 -3.16 11.33
C TYR A 57 6.32 -2.95 10.17
N ILE A 58 7.09 -3.97 9.84
CA ILE A 58 8.07 -3.92 8.75
C ILE A 58 7.34 -3.67 7.42
N GLY A 59 6.25 -4.40 7.17
CA GLY A 59 5.48 -4.24 5.95
C GLY A 59 4.85 -2.85 5.80
N LEU A 60 4.23 -2.31 6.85
CA LEU A 60 3.65 -0.97 6.83
C LEU A 60 4.73 0.11 6.66
N LEU A 61 5.90 -0.06 7.28
CA LEU A 61 7.03 0.85 7.12
C LEU A 61 7.56 0.83 5.69
N LEU A 62 7.73 -0.36 5.10
CA LEU A 62 8.17 -0.52 3.71
C LEU A 62 7.15 0.07 2.72
N TYR A 63 5.84 -0.11 2.96
CA TYR A 63 4.81 0.58 2.18
C TYR A 63 4.94 2.10 2.27
N THR A 64 5.11 2.63 3.49
CA THR A 64 5.29 4.07 3.72
C THR A 64 6.49 4.60 2.95
N ILE A 65 7.64 3.93 3.05
CA ILE A 65 8.85 4.29 2.32
C ILE A 65 8.61 4.23 0.81
N GLY A 66 8.03 3.15 0.29
CA GLY A 66 7.73 3.00 -1.13
C GLY A 66 6.84 4.11 -1.68
N MET A 67 5.81 4.50 -0.92
CA MET A 67 4.92 5.61 -1.28
C MET A 67 5.66 6.95 -1.39
N PHE A 68 6.47 7.29 -0.39
CA PHE A 68 7.26 8.52 -0.44
C PHE A 68 8.28 8.50 -1.57
N LEU A 69 8.92 7.36 -1.81
CA LEU A 69 9.85 7.22 -2.93
C LEU A 69 9.15 7.44 -4.28
N PHE A 70 7.95 6.90 -4.50
CA PHE A 70 7.17 7.18 -5.71
C PHE A 70 6.80 8.66 -5.84
N ALA A 71 6.47 9.34 -4.74
CA ALA A 71 6.12 10.75 -4.77
C ALA A 71 7.26 11.63 -5.31
N PHE A 72 8.50 11.27 -5.04
CA PHE A 72 9.70 12.04 -5.40
C PHE A 72 10.48 11.44 -6.57
N ALA A 73 9.97 10.42 -7.25
CA ALA A 73 10.59 9.85 -8.43
C ALA A 73 10.68 10.88 -9.56
N THR A 74 11.87 11.04 -10.13
CA THR A 74 12.14 11.96 -11.24
C THR A 74 12.38 11.23 -12.55
N GLU A 75 12.85 9.99 -12.51
CA GLU A 75 13.22 9.19 -13.65
C GLU A 75 12.42 7.87 -13.70
N SER A 76 12.13 7.39 -14.91
CA SER A 76 11.36 6.16 -15.13
C SER A 76 11.95 4.92 -14.46
N TRP A 77 13.29 4.78 -14.46
CA TRP A 77 13.96 3.63 -13.86
C TRP A 77 13.83 3.59 -12.33
N MET A 78 13.70 4.77 -11.69
CA MET A 78 13.49 4.87 -10.25
C MET A 78 12.20 4.17 -9.81
N ILE A 79 11.17 4.24 -10.65
CA ILE A 79 9.88 3.58 -10.40
C ILE A 79 10.08 2.08 -10.17
N PHE A 80 10.84 1.42 -11.06
CA PHE A 80 11.09 -0.03 -10.94
C PHE A 80 11.90 -0.37 -9.68
N LEU A 81 12.87 0.46 -9.32
CA LEU A 81 13.64 0.28 -8.08
C LEU A 81 12.76 0.44 -6.84
N PHE A 82 11.88 1.45 -6.83
CA PHE A 82 11.00 1.76 -5.70
C PHE A 82 9.82 0.79 -5.57
N LEU A 83 9.53 -0.01 -6.61
CA LEU A 83 8.61 -1.14 -6.49
C LEU A 83 9.10 -2.19 -5.49
N ILE A 84 10.40 -2.33 -5.29
CA ILE A 84 10.94 -3.34 -4.37
C ILE A 84 10.45 -3.11 -2.93
N PRO A 85 10.71 -1.97 -2.28
CA PRO A 85 10.20 -1.74 -0.92
C PRO A 85 8.65 -1.72 -0.89
N TYR A 86 8.00 -1.17 -1.90
CA TYR A 86 6.54 -1.15 -1.99
C TYR A 86 5.94 -2.57 -2.01
N CYS A 87 6.43 -3.46 -2.87
CA CYS A 87 5.93 -4.83 -2.98
C CYS A 87 6.28 -5.67 -1.74
N LEU A 88 7.48 -5.47 -1.15
CA LEU A 88 7.84 -6.09 0.12
C LEU A 88 6.91 -5.67 1.26
N GLY A 89 6.39 -4.46 1.23
CA GLY A 89 5.33 -4.00 2.13
C GLY A 89 4.08 -4.88 2.12
N GLY A 90 3.84 -5.61 1.01
CA GLY A 90 2.73 -6.54 0.83
C GLY A 90 2.63 -7.65 1.89
N ILE A 91 3.67 -7.90 2.68
CA ILE A 91 3.63 -8.84 3.80
C ILE A 91 2.68 -8.39 4.92
N ALA A 92 2.41 -7.08 5.06
CA ALA A 92 1.59 -6.54 6.14
C ALA A 92 0.14 -7.04 6.09
N GLY A 93 -0.45 -7.18 4.91
CA GLY A 93 -1.85 -7.58 4.74
C GLY A 93 -2.16 -8.97 5.30
N PRO A 94 -1.53 -10.03 4.79
CA PRO A 94 -1.69 -11.38 5.30
C PRO A 94 -1.29 -11.53 6.77
N ALA A 95 -0.23 -10.84 7.22
CA ALA A 95 0.18 -10.85 8.61
C ALA A 95 -0.88 -10.24 9.54
N LEU A 96 -1.54 -9.15 9.11
CA LEU A 96 -2.64 -8.54 9.85
C LEU A 96 -3.84 -9.48 9.93
N GLN A 97 -4.21 -10.13 8.82
CA GLN A 97 -5.30 -11.11 8.80
C GLN A 97 -5.01 -12.29 9.74
N ALA A 98 -3.76 -12.78 9.77
CA ALA A 98 -3.36 -13.86 10.68
C ALA A 98 -3.54 -13.43 12.16
N VAL A 99 -3.02 -12.23 12.53
CA VAL A 99 -3.17 -11.72 13.90
C VAL A 99 -4.64 -11.53 14.29
N VAL A 100 -5.47 -11.02 13.39
CA VAL A 100 -6.92 -10.87 13.64
C VAL A 100 -7.57 -12.25 13.85
N SER A 101 -7.29 -13.21 12.98
CA SER A 101 -7.88 -14.56 13.07
C SER A 101 -7.43 -15.33 14.32
N GLU A 102 -6.19 -15.16 14.77
CA GLU A 102 -5.67 -15.78 15.98
C GLU A 102 -6.32 -15.26 17.27
N ASN A 103 -6.83 -14.01 17.25
CA ASN A 103 -7.44 -13.34 18.41
C ASN A 103 -8.97 -13.42 18.47
N VAL A 104 -9.60 -14.14 17.54
CA VAL A 104 -11.05 -14.25 17.41
C VAL A 104 -11.49 -15.71 17.54
N LYS A 105 -12.59 -15.95 18.25
CA LYS A 105 -13.15 -17.31 18.38
C LYS A 105 -13.57 -17.85 17.00
N PRO A 106 -13.49 -19.18 16.80
CA PRO A 106 -13.90 -19.80 15.51
C PRO A 106 -15.32 -19.43 15.06
N SER A 107 -16.25 -19.27 16.01
CA SER A 107 -17.64 -18.88 15.76
C SER A 107 -17.82 -17.42 15.28
N GLU A 108 -16.84 -16.55 15.54
CA GLU A 108 -16.89 -15.11 15.23
C GLU A 108 -16.01 -14.75 14.02
N GLN A 109 -15.25 -15.70 13.48
CA GLN A 109 -14.34 -15.46 12.36
C GLN A 109 -15.04 -14.95 11.11
N GLY A 110 -16.26 -15.46 10.83
CA GLY A 110 -17.07 -15.00 9.70
C GLY A 110 -17.49 -13.53 9.83
N GLU A 111 -17.90 -13.12 11.03
CA GLU A 111 -18.29 -11.74 11.32
C GLU A 111 -17.11 -10.79 11.14
N ILE A 112 -15.96 -11.10 11.70
CA ILE A 112 -14.74 -10.29 11.56
C ILE A 112 -14.28 -10.20 10.11
N GLN A 113 -14.32 -11.28 9.35
CA GLN A 113 -13.97 -11.25 7.92
C GLN A 113 -14.98 -10.39 7.13
N GLY A 114 -16.25 -10.43 7.49
CA GLY A 114 -17.28 -9.55 6.92
C GLY A 114 -17.00 -8.07 7.20
N VAL A 115 -16.63 -7.72 8.43
CA VAL A 115 -16.25 -6.35 8.80
C VAL A 115 -15.00 -5.90 8.03
N LEU A 116 -13.96 -6.71 7.95
CA LEU A 116 -12.75 -6.40 7.19
C LEU A 116 -13.06 -6.21 5.70
N ALA A 117 -13.87 -7.08 5.10
CA ALA A 117 -14.29 -6.95 3.71
C ALA A 117 -15.09 -5.66 3.48
N SER A 118 -15.99 -5.29 4.38
CA SER A 118 -16.76 -4.05 4.30
C SER A 118 -15.88 -2.81 4.38
N LEU A 119 -14.89 -2.79 5.28
CA LEU A 119 -13.91 -1.70 5.37
C LEU A 119 -13.03 -1.60 4.12
N MET A 120 -12.62 -2.74 3.55
CA MET A 120 -11.86 -2.78 2.30
C MET A 120 -12.70 -2.24 1.14
N SER A 121 -13.97 -2.63 1.05
CA SER A 121 -14.91 -2.15 0.01
C SER A 121 -15.16 -0.64 0.14
N ALA A 122 -15.42 -0.14 1.34
CA ALA A 122 -15.56 1.30 1.58
C ALA A 122 -14.31 2.08 1.17
N SER A 123 -13.13 1.55 1.51
CA SER A 123 -11.84 2.15 1.10
C SER A 123 -11.63 2.10 -0.41
N ALA A 124 -12.11 1.07 -1.09
CA ALA A 124 -12.03 0.94 -2.55
C ALA A 124 -12.98 1.91 -3.28
N ILE A 125 -14.10 2.28 -2.66
CA ILE A 125 -15.04 3.27 -3.21
C ILE A 125 -14.53 4.70 -3.01
N ILE A 126 -14.07 5.03 -1.81
CA ILE A 126 -13.67 6.41 -1.44
C ILE A 126 -12.25 6.73 -1.94
N GLY A 127 -11.36 5.75 -1.89
CA GLY A 127 -9.93 5.95 -2.17
C GLY A 127 -9.64 6.49 -3.57
N PRO A 128 -10.11 5.84 -4.65
CA PRO A 128 -9.81 6.26 -6.00
C PRO A 128 -10.26 7.70 -6.33
N PRO A 129 -11.52 8.12 -6.04
CA PRO A 129 -11.94 9.50 -6.27
C PRO A 129 -11.12 10.53 -5.48
N MET A 130 -10.80 10.22 -4.22
CA MET A 130 -9.97 11.09 -3.39
C MET A 130 -8.56 11.27 -3.99
N MET A 131 -7.92 10.18 -4.40
CA MET A 131 -6.58 10.24 -5.02
C MET A 131 -6.60 10.95 -6.38
N ALA A 132 -7.64 10.70 -7.20
CA ALA A 132 -7.81 11.37 -8.48
C ALA A 132 -8.03 12.89 -8.30
N TYR A 133 -8.82 13.29 -7.29
CA TYR A 133 -9.02 14.70 -6.96
C TYR A 133 -7.72 15.38 -6.53
N VAL A 134 -6.95 14.74 -5.65
CA VAL A 134 -5.63 15.25 -5.23
C VAL A 134 -4.68 15.35 -6.41
N PHE A 135 -4.66 14.33 -7.28
CA PHE A 135 -3.85 14.38 -8.50
C PHE A 135 -4.24 15.55 -9.39
N TYR A 136 -5.53 15.70 -9.68
CA TYR A 136 -6.06 16.81 -10.49
C TYR A 136 -5.69 18.17 -9.88
N PHE A 137 -5.89 18.35 -8.57
CA PHE A 137 -5.60 19.61 -7.88
C PHE A 137 -4.15 20.07 -8.03
N PHE A 138 -3.20 19.12 -8.06
CA PHE A 138 -1.77 19.41 -8.19
C PHE A 138 -1.22 19.29 -9.63
N THR A 139 -2.04 19.00 -10.63
CA THR A 139 -1.58 18.81 -12.02
C THR A 139 -2.31 19.68 -13.05
N HIS A 140 -3.48 20.29 -12.71
CA HIS A 140 -4.19 21.16 -13.63
C HIS A 140 -3.41 22.45 -13.92
N GLU A 141 -3.82 23.21 -14.95
CA GLU A 141 -3.05 24.34 -15.46
C GLU A 141 -2.85 25.45 -14.44
N ASP A 142 -3.88 25.75 -13.63
CA ASP A 142 -3.87 26.79 -12.59
C ASP A 142 -3.41 26.30 -11.22
N ALA A 143 -2.78 25.11 -11.15
CA ALA A 143 -2.28 24.59 -9.87
C ALA A 143 -1.21 25.52 -9.28
N PRO A 144 -1.25 25.80 -7.96
CA PRO A 144 -0.31 26.72 -7.30
C PRO A 144 1.14 26.25 -7.43
N PHE A 145 1.35 24.95 -7.53
CA PHE A 145 2.61 24.30 -7.92
C PHE A 145 2.30 22.89 -8.47
N LYS A 146 3.05 22.49 -9.50
CA LYS A 146 2.85 21.19 -10.15
C LYS A 146 3.58 20.09 -9.40
N PHE A 147 2.82 19.21 -8.75
CA PHE A 147 3.37 18.08 -8.00
C PHE A 147 2.55 16.79 -8.23
N PRO A 148 2.83 16.05 -9.30
CA PRO A 148 2.10 14.82 -9.64
C PRO A 148 2.20 13.73 -8.58
N GLY A 149 3.22 13.78 -7.71
CA GLY A 149 3.43 12.86 -6.60
C GLY A 149 2.52 13.06 -5.39
N ALA A 150 1.70 14.12 -5.34
CA ALA A 150 0.84 14.45 -4.20
C ALA A 150 -0.04 13.29 -3.69
N PRO A 151 -0.69 12.47 -4.54
CA PRO A 151 -1.45 11.30 -4.09
C PRO A 151 -0.61 10.28 -3.33
N PHE A 152 0.65 10.09 -3.75
CA PHE A 152 1.56 9.18 -3.07
C PHE A 152 2.02 9.72 -1.71
N VAL A 153 2.21 11.03 -1.56
CA VAL A 153 2.45 11.66 -0.26
C VAL A 153 1.26 11.46 0.67
N LEU A 154 0.04 11.68 0.17
CA LEU A 154 -1.17 11.42 0.95
C LEU A 154 -1.28 9.94 1.34
N GLY A 155 -1.04 9.02 0.41
CA GLY A 155 -1.01 7.58 0.67
C GLY A 155 0.06 7.22 1.70
N GLY A 156 1.26 7.77 1.58
CA GLY A 156 2.38 7.58 2.51
C GLY A 156 2.07 8.08 3.92
N THR A 157 1.45 9.26 4.05
CA THR A 157 1.04 9.80 5.36
C THR A 157 -0.04 8.96 6.01
N LEU A 158 -1.04 8.49 5.27
CA LEU A 158 -2.06 7.57 5.78
C LEU A 158 -1.44 6.23 6.24
N MET A 159 -0.46 5.71 5.49
CA MET A 159 0.27 4.50 5.90
C MET A 159 1.13 4.73 7.13
N LEU A 160 1.77 5.90 7.27
CA LEU A 160 2.52 6.27 8.46
C LEU A 160 1.60 6.33 9.70
N VAL A 161 0.46 6.97 9.57
CA VAL A 161 -0.56 7.00 10.65
C VAL A 161 -1.00 5.58 11.01
N SER A 162 -1.28 4.73 10.01
CA SER A 162 -1.62 3.32 10.23
C SER A 162 -0.51 2.57 10.96
N THR A 163 0.75 2.81 10.62
CA THR A 163 1.91 2.22 11.28
C THR A 163 1.98 2.61 12.76
N VAL A 164 1.79 3.89 13.05
CA VAL A 164 1.80 4.41 14.43
C VAL A 164 0.65 3.83 15.25
N LEU A 165 -0.55 3.76 14.67
CA LEU A 165 -1.73 3.18 15.32
C LEU A 165 -1.53 1.67 15.59
N ALA A 166 -1.05 0.93 14.60
CA ALA A 166 -0.73 -0.49 14.76
C ALA A 166 0.30 -0.71 15.86
N TYR A 167 1.37 0.11 15.89
CA TYR A 167 2.39 0.01 16.93
C TYR A 167 1.80 0.25 18.34
N ARG A 168 0.99 1.28 18.50
CA ARG A 168 0.38 1.60 19.81
C ARG A 168 -0.58 0.50 20.28
N THR A 169 -1.40 -0.02 19.37
CA THR A 169 -2.43 -1.02 19.68
C THR A 169 -1.83 -2.40 20.00
N LEU A 170 -0.94 -2.88 19.14
CA LEU A 170 -0.35 -4.21 19.30
C LEU A 170 0.63 -4.27 20.46
N ARG A 171 1.37 -3.18 20.73
CA ARG A 171 2.25 -3.11 21.91
C ARG A 171 1.49 -3.18 23.23
N LYS A 172 0.26 -2.61 23.28
CA LYS A 172 -0.57 -2.63 24.48
C LYS A 172 -1.08 -4.04 24.79
N ASN A 173 -1.36 -4.84 23.77
CA ASN A 173 -1.84 -6.23 23.93
C ASN A 173 -0.73 -7.22 24.35
N HIS A 174 0.52 -6.97 23.99
CA HIS A 174 1.65 -7.81 24.42
C HIS A 174 2.08 -7.56 25.88
N ARG A 175 1.55 -6.55 26.56
CA ARG A 175 1.86 -6.25 27.96
C ARG A 175 0.80 -6.77 28.96
N LYS A 176 -0.27 -7.37 28.44
CA LYS A 176 -1.27 -8.10 29.25
C LYS A 176 -1.10 -9.60 29.07
#